data_2ac17ca3b8f612d3836dc6fcac050749
#
_entry.id   2ac17ca3b8f612d3836dc6fcac050749
#
_cell.length_a   1.000
_cell.length_b   1.000
_cell.length_c   1.000
_cell.angle_alpha   90.00
_cell.angle_beta   90.00
_cell.angle_gamma   90.00
#
_symmetry.space_group_name_H-M   'P 1'
#
loop_
_entity.id
_entity.type
_entity.pdbx_description
1 polymer ?
#
loop_
_entity_poly.entity_id
_entity_poly.type
_entity_poly.pdbx_seq_one_letter_code
_entity_poly.pdbx_strand_id
1 'polypeptide(L)'
;FPSKAFSLDNDANAATLGEKYFGAGKALGNFCVFTLGTGVGGGCIFGGRLQRGRNGNFFEVGHVPVGLTMDLSARRCGCGNMGCLETLSSATGITASYIEFSGKQRTAAEIAGEARAGDAAAVKAYAIAGQALGLAAATITQLMNLTDFIFTGGVAAAETWLRPELERTYRAHTFALFHNAQFIFTQGDEDAGILGAAALFLE
;
A
#
# COMPACT_ATOMS: atom_id res chain seq x y z
N PHE A 1 -9.98 -32.06 3.02
CA PHE A 1 -11.01 -31.71 4.03
C PHE A 1 -12.43 -31.85 3.45
N PRO A 2 -12.84 -33.01 2.96
CA PRO A 2 -14.10 -33.14 2.19
C PRO A 2 -15.39 -32.87 2.98
N SER A 3 -15.31 -32.76 4.30
CA SER A 3 -16.47 -32.55 5.18
C SER A 3 -16.50 -31.13 5.81
N LYS A 4 -15.54 -30.27 5.48
CA LYS A 4 -15.45 -28.92 6.07
C LYS A 4 -15.48 -27.85 4.96
N ALA A 5 -16.23 -26.79 5.17
CA ALA A 5 -16.15 -25.60 4.33
C ALA A 5 -14.74 -25.00 4.46
N PHE A 6 -14.13 -24.63 3.35
CA PHE A 6 -12.90 -23.86 3.31
C PHE A 6 -13.04 -22.73 2.28
N SER A 7 -12.34 -21.64 2.49
CA SER A 7 -12.22 -20.53 1.55
C SER A 7 -10.75 -20.21 1.35
N LEU A 8 -10.38 -19.86 0.13
CA LEU A 8 -9.02 -19.47 -0.25
C LEU A 8 -9.10 -18.20 -1.10
N ASP A 9 -8.28 -17.21 -0.77
CA ASP A 9 -8.16 -15.98 -1.54
C ASP A 9 -6.70 -15.48 -1.46
N ASN A 10 -6.39 -14.43 -2.20
CA ASN A 10 -5.14 -13.71 -2.08
C ASN A 10 -5.03 -13.05 -0.69
N ASP A 11 -3.81 -12.95 -0.14
CA ASP A 11 -3.55 -12.38 1.18
C ASP A 11 -3.97 -10.91 1.31
N ALA A 12 -3.76 -10.11 0.26
CA ALA A 12 -4.20 -8.71 0.24
C ALA A 12 -5.73 -8.57 0.15
N ASN A 13 -6.40 -9.50 -0.54
CA ASN A 13 -7.86 -9.60 -0.53
C ASN A 13 -8.39 -9.92 0.87
N ALA A 14 -7.76 -10.89 1.54
CA ALA A 14 -8.10 -11.23 2.92
C ALA A 14 -7.89 -10.03 3.85
N ALA A 15 -6.75 -9.34 3.76
CA ALA A 15 -6.49 -8.13 4.54
C ALA A 15 -7.53 -7.02 4.27
N THR A 16 -7.96 -6.87 3.02
CA THR A 16 -8.99 -5.91 2.62
C THR A 16 -10.35 -6.23 3.26
N LEU A 17 -10.72 -7.51 3.31
CA LEU A 17 -11.92 -7.95 4.02
C LEU A 17 -11.78 -7.78 5.55
N GLY A 18 -10.59 -8.00 6.10
CA GLY A 18 -10.28 -7.71 7.48
C GLY A 18 -10.57 -6.24 7.83
N GLU A 19 -10.08 -5.31 7.02
CA GLU A 19 -10.36 -3.87 7.18
C GLU A 19 -11.85 -3.55 7.00
N LYS A 20 -12.54 -4.19 6.05
CA LYS A 20 -13.98 -4.02 5.81
C LYS A 20 -14.82 -4.44 7.01
N TYR A 21 -14.57 -5.60 7.59
CA TYR A 21 -15.45 -6.17 8.63
C TYR A 21 -15.00 -5.81 10.05
N PHE A 22 -13.71 -5.66 10.28
CA PHE A 22 -13.15 -5.51 11.63
C PHE A 22 -12.34 -4.23 11.83
N GLY A 23 -11.83 -3.61 10.73
CA GLY A 23 -10.91 -2.49 10.77
C GLY A 23 -11.53 -1.14 10.39
N ALA A 24 -10.70 -0.28 9.79
CA ALA A 24 -11.01 1.10 9.45
C ALA A 24 -12.05 1.23 8.31
N GLY A 25 -12.24 0.19 7.52
CA GLY A 25 -13.19 0.16 6.40
C GLY A 25 -14.65 -0.07 6.78
N LYS A 26 -14.98 -0.33 8.06
CA LYS A 26 -16.34 -0.70 8.51
C LYS A 26 -17.45 0.26 8.08
N ALA A 27 -17.17 1.55 8.09
CA ALA A 27 -18.13 2.59 7.74
C ALA A 27 -18.04 3.02 6.27
N LEU A 28 -17.11 2.44 5.50
CA LEU A 28 -16.82 2.83 4.13
C LEU A 28 -17.50 1.86 3.15
N GLY A 29 -18.21 2.42 2.16
CA GLY A 29 -18.84 1.63 1.11
C GLY A 29 -17.92 1.37 -0.08
N ASN A 30 -16.92 2.25 -0.28
CA ASN A 30 -15.96 2.17 -1.39
C ASN A 30 -14.60 2.63 -0.88
N PHE A 31 -13.59 1.79 -0.96
CA PHE A 31 -12.23 2.13 -0.54
C PHE A 31 -11.21 1.15 -1.11
N CYS A 32 -9.95 1.54 -1.09
CA CYS A 32 -8.83 0.67 -1.42
C CYS A 32 -7.93 0.44 -0.21
N VAL A 33 -7.41 -0.78 -0.10
CA VAL A 33 -6.39 -1.13 0.89
C VAL A 33 -5.06 -1.35 0.17
N PHE A 34 -3.99 -0.81 0.73
CA PHE A 34 -2.61 -1.08 0.38
C PHE A 34 -1.96 -1.86 1.52
N THR A 35 -1.50 -3.06 1.25
CA THR A 35 -0.72 -3.84 2.22
C THR A 35 0.76 -3.55 2.02
N LEU A 36 1.38 -2.86 2.96
CA LEU A 36 2.76 -2.39 2.90
C LEU A 36 3.66 -3.27 3.78
N GLY A 37 4.18 -4.33 3.18
CA GLY A 37 5.04 -5.32 3.83
C GLY A 37 6.37 -5.51 3.11
N THR A 38 6.85 -6.76 3.01
CA THR A 38 8.03 -7.13 2.19
C THR A 38 7.81 -6.74 0.73
N GLY A 39 6.58 -6.90 0.23
CA GLY A 39 6.09 -6.38 -1.04
C GLY A 39 4.99 -5.33 -0.83
N VAL A 40 4.31 -4.96 -1.92
CA VAL A 40 3.09 -4.14 -1.90
C VAL A 40 1.98 -4.92 -2.56
N GLY A 41 0.95 -5.26 -1.78
CA GLY A 41 -0.30 -5.79 -2.29
C GLY A 41 -1.44 -4.80 -2.16
N GLY A 42 -2.62 -5.20 -2.61
CA GLY A 42 -3.80 -4.38 -2.40
C GLY A 42 -5.10 -5.09 -2.70
N GLY A 43 -6.18 -4.47 -2.26
CA GLY A 43 -7.53 -4.89 -2.57
C GLY A 43 -8.48 -3.71 -2.60
N CYS A 44 -9.63 -3.90 -3.19
CA CYS A 44 -10.60 -2.83 -3.40
C CYS A 44 -12.01 -3.29 -3.04
N ILE A 45 -12.67 -2.51 -2.21
CA ILE A 45 -14.10 -2.61 -1.96
C ILE A 45 -14.81 -1.58 -2.85
N PHE A 46 -15.76 -2.03 -3.66
CA PHE A 46 -16.60 -1.18 -4.47
C PHE A 46 -18.05 -1.64 -4.37
N GLY A 47 -18.97 -0.70 -4.07
CA GLY A 47 -20.37 -1.05 -3.81
C GLY A 47 -20.53 -2.00 -2.62
N GLY A 48 -19.68 -1.89 -1.61
CA GLY A 48 -19.68 -2.74 -0.42
C GLY A 48 -19.17 -4.16 -0.63
N ARG A 49 -18.58 -4.49 -1.79
CA ARG A 49 -18.11 -5.83 -2.14
C ARG A 49 -16.64 -5.83 -2.55
N LEU A 50 -15.91 -6.87 -2.18
CA LEU A 50 -14.55 -7.08 -2.65
C LEU A 50 -14.55 -7.35 -4.17
N GLN A 51 -13.73 -6.58 -4.87
CA GLN A 51 -13.56 -6.74 -6.31
C GLN A 51 -12.45 -7.76 -6.59
N ARG A 52 -12.79 -8.82 -7.32
CA ARG A 52 -11.82 -9.90 -7.67
C ARG A 52 -11.42 -9.88 -9.15
N GLY A 53 -12.15 -9.11 -9.97
CA GLY A 53 -11.92 -9.11 -11.40
C GLY A 53 -12.24 -10.47 -12.05
N ARG A 54 -11.74 -10.65 -13.28
CA ARG A 54 -12.04 -11.87 -14.06
C ARG A 54 -11.39 -13.13 -13.49
N ASN A 55 -10.14 -13.01 -13.00
CA ASN A 55 -9.30 -14.15 -12.64
C ASN A 55 -8.86 -14.13 -11.16
N GLY A 56 -9.49 -13.32 -10.31
CA GLY A 56 -9.05 -13.13 -8.92
C GLY A 56 -7.90 -12.15 -8.73
N ASN A 57 -7.28 -11.64 -9.80
CA ASN A 57 -6.09 -10.77 -9.76
C ASN A 57 -6.46 -9.28 -9.92
N PHE A 58 -7.57 -8.87 -9.37
CA PHE A 58 -7.93 -7.45 -9.37
C PHE A 58 -7.08 -6.69 -8.35
N PHE A 59 -6.69 -5.48 -8.71
CA PHE A 59 -5.98 -4.56 -7.84
C PHE A 59 -4.54 -4.96 -7.49
N GLU A 60 -3.80 -5.45 -8.47
CA GLU A 60 -2.33 -5.68 -8.37
C GLU A 60 -1.57 -4.35 -8.34
N VAL A 61 -1.91 -3.48 -7.39
CA VAL A 61 -1.43 -2.10 -7.30
C VAL A 61 0.08 -2.00 -7.09
N GLY A 62 0.69 -2.99 -6.44
CA GLY A 62 2.13 -3.08 -6.25
C GLY A 62 2.91 -3.10 -7.57
N HIS A 63 2.26 -3.51 -8.67
CA HIS A 63 2.90 -3.62 -9.98
C HIS A 63 2.59 -2.47 -10.95
N VAL A 64 1.90 -1.41 -10.47
CA VAL A 64 1.73 -0.17 -11.26
C VAL A 64 3.09 0.53 -11.42
N PRO A 65 3.52 0.88 -12.66
CA PRO A 65 4.86 1.37 -12.94
C PRO A 65 5.03 2.87 -12.64
N VAL A 66 4.76 3.28 -11.41
CA VAL A 66 4.86 4.69 -10.96
C VAL A 66 6.28 5.23 -11.01
N GLY A 67 7.29 4.39 -10.89
CA GLY A 67 8.70 4.79 -10.94
C GLY A 67 9.12 5.41 -12.27
N LEU A 68 8.40 5.11 -13.37
CA LEU A 68 8.63 5.71 -14.67
C LEU A 68 8.39 7.23 -14.66
N THR A 69 7.44 7.71 -13.85
CA THR A 69 7.12 9.13 -13.73
C THR A 69 8.00 9.86 -12.70
N MET A 70 8.81 9.12 -11.95
CA MET A 70 9.67 9.64 -10.87
C MET A 70 11.16 9.64 -11.23
N ASP A 71 11.53 9.34 -12.47
CA ASP A 71 12.93 9.07 -12.89
C ASP A 71 13.63 7.95 -12.06
N LEU A 72 12.82 7.08 -11.46
CA LEU A 72 13.26 5.93 -10.65
C LEU A 72 12.93 4.60 -11.35
N SER A 73 12.89 4.62 -12.68
CA SER A 73 12.51 3.48 -13.52
C SER A 73 13.53 2.34 -13.53
N ALA A 74 14.75 2.58 -13.05
CA ALA A 74 15.83 1.59 -13.12
C ALA A 74 15.64 0.36 -12.24
N ARG A 75 14.69 0.38 -11.28
CA ARG A 75 14.49 -0.73 -10.35
C ARG A 75 13.63 -1.82 -10.97
N ARG A 76 14.25 -2.99 -11.13
CA ARG A 76 13.55 -4.17 -11.62
C ARG A 76 12.68 -4.78 -10.52
N CYS A 77 11.43 -5.04 -10.82
CA CYS A 77 10.49 -5.75 -9.97
C CYS A 77 10.59 -7.26 -10.14
N GLY A 78 10.25 -8.02 -9.11
CA GLY A 78 10.13 -9.47 -9.17
C GLY A 78 9.15 -9.99 -10.23
N CYS A 79 8.14 -9.18 -10.61
CA CYS A 79 7.23 -9.51 -11.72
C CYS A 79 7.85 -9.40 -13.13
N GLY A 80 9.09 -8.94 -13.24
CA GLY A 80 9.80 -8.74 -14.50
C GLY A 80 9.74 -7.32 -15.07
N ASN A 81 8.80 -6.49 -14.63
CA ASN A 81 8.65 -5.10 -15.05
C ASN A 81 9.65 -4.17 -14.34
N MET A 82 9.74 -2.93 -14.82
CA MET A 82 10.58 -1.89 -14.25
C MET A 82 9.73 -0.82 -13.58
N GLY A 83 10.21 -0.27 -12.45
CA GLY A 83 9.61 0.89 -11.79
C GLY A 83 8.25 0.64 -11.12
N CYS A 84 7.93 -0.61 -10.77
CA CYS A 84 6.71 -0.92 -10.04
C CYS A 84 6.65 -0.21 -8.68
N LEU A 85 5.46 0.14 -8.21
CA LEU A 85 5.22 0.74 -6.89
C LEU A 85 5.94 -0.03 -5.78
N GLU A 86 5.89 -1.36 -5.81
CA GLU A 86 6.54 -2.23 -4.84
C GLU A 86 8.04 -1.96 -4.71
N THR A 87 8.74 -1.67 -5.82
CA THR A 87 10.18 -1.39 -5.78
C THR A 87 10.55 -0.09 -5.07
N LEU A 88 9.56 0.73 -4.72
CA LEU A 88 9.74 2.02 -4.05
C LEU A 88 9.12 2.04 -2.65
N SER A 89 7.93 1.44 -2.48
CA SER A 89 7.09 1.61 -1.29
C SER A 89 6.99 0.37 -0.40
N SER A 90 7.60 -0.75 -0.77
CA SER A 90 7.75 -1.91 0.11
C SER A 90 8.93 -1.76 1.08
N ALA A 91 9.03 -2.63 2.07
CA ALA A 91 10.20 -2.70 2.95
C ALA A 91 11.50 -2.88 2.16
N THR A 92 11.48 -3.75 1.14
CA THR A 92 12.61 -3.94 0.22
C THR A 92 12.92 -2.70 -0.60
N GLY A 93 11.90 -2.00 -1.09
CA GLY A 93 12.05 -0.77 -1.86
C GLY A 93 12.66 0.37 -1.03
N ILE A 94 12.18 0.55 0.19
CA ILE A 94 12.71 1.54 1.15
C ILE A 94 14.17 1.23 1.50
N THR A 95 14.49 -0.05 1.76
CA THR A 95 15.87 -0.50 1.99
C THR A 95 16.77 -0.17 0.80
N ALA A 96 16.31 -0.44 -0.42
CA ALA A 96 17.08 -0.11 -1.62
C ALA A 96 17.32 1.40 -1.76
N SER A 97 16.30 2.24 -1.51
CA SER A 97 16.44 3.69 -1.48
C SER A 97 17.45 4.16 -0.44
N TYR A 98 17.38 3.60 0.76
CA TYR A 98 18.30 3.96 1.84
C TYR A 98 19.75 3.61 1.49
N ILE A 99 19.98 2.42 0.89
CA ILE A 99 21.32 2.02 0.45
C ILE A 99 21.86 3.03 -0.59
N GLU A 100 21.06 3.43 -1.57
CA GLU A 100 21.44 4.40 -2.59
C GLU A 100 21.86 5.75 -2.00
N PHE A 101 21.19 6.20 -0.91
CA PHE A 101 21.47 7.51 -0.31
C PHE A 101 22.54 7.50 0.77
N SER A 102 22.67 6.41 1.52
CA SER A 102 23.56 6.32 2.68
C SER A 102 24.77 5.40 2.46
N GLY A 103 24.72 4.50 1.48
CA GLY A 103 25.68 3.40 1.33
C GLY A 103 25.57 2.32 2.40
N LYS A 104 24.59 2.42 3.32
CA LYS A 104 24.44 1.50 4.46
C LYS A 104 23.29 0.55 4.22
N GLN A 105 23.45 -0.71 4.63
CA GLN A 105 22.35 -1.68 4.61
C GLN A 105 21.65 -1.71 5.97
N ARG A 106 20.34 -1.55 5.96
CA ARG A 106 19.44 -1.59 7.12
C ARG A 106 18.10 -2.19 6.73
N THR A 107 17.41 -2.79 7.68
CA THR A 107 16.00 -3.18 7.52
C THR A 107 15.09 -1.95 7.51
N ALA A 108 13.88 -2.05 6.97
CA ALA A 108 12.94 -0.93 6.98
C ALA A 108 12.62 -0.45 8.41
N ALA A 109 12.53 -1.35 9.38
CA ALA A 109 12.33 -0.99 10.78
C ALA A 109 13.49 -0.17 11.37
N GLU A 110 14.75 -0.57 11.09
CA GLU A 110 15.93 0.19 11.48
C GLU A 110 15.98 1.55 10.78
N ILE A 111 15.63 1.62 9.48
CA ILE A 111 15.54 2.88 8.73
C ILE A 111 14.49 3.81 9.34
N ALA A 112 13.37 3.28 9.83
CA ALA A 112 12.39 4.09 10.56
C ALA A 112 12.97 4.63 11.88
N GLY A 113 13.82 3.87 12.56
CA GLY A 113 14.60 4.33 13.71
C GLY A 113 15.57 5.45 13.36
N GLU A 114 16.32 5.29 12.28
CA GLU A 114 17.25 6.31 11.77
C GLU A 114 16.50 7.59 11.34
N ALA A 115 15.34 7.47 10.69
CA ALA A 115 14.50 8.62 10.33
C ALA A 115 14.02 9.37 11.58
N ARG A 116 13.65 8.64 12.65
CA ARG A 116 13.28 9.22 13.95
C ARG A 116 14.46 9.95 14.61
N ALA A 117 15.68 9.48 14.39
CA ALA A 117 16.91 10.13 14.85
C ALA A 117 17.34 11.30 13.95
N GLY A 118 16.61 11.59 12.85
CA GLY A 118 16.89 12.72 11.95
C GLY A 118 17.86 12.40 10.81
N ASP A 119 18.14 11.12 10.52
CA ASP A 119 18.97 10.73 9.37
C ASP A 119 18.27 11.15 8.04
N ALA A 120 18.93 12.04 7.31
CA ALA A 120 18.37 12.62 6.08
C ALA A 120 18.17 11.57 4.96
N ALA A 121 19.01 10.55 4.89
CA ALA A 121 18.88 9.49 3.89
C ALA A 121 17.67 8.61 4.21
N ALA A 122 17.42 8.33 5.50
CA ALA A 122 16.26 7.57 5.95
C ALA A 122 14.95 8.33 5.68
N VAL A 123 14.90 9.61 6.04
CA VAL A 123 13.75 10.49 5.75
C VAL A 123 13.48 10.52 4.26
N LYS A 124 14.52 10.70 3.43
CA LYS A 124 14.40 10.73 1.97
C LYS A 124 13.90 9.41 1.39
N ALA A 125 14.32 8.27 1.92
CA ALA A 125 13.86 6.95 1.47
C ALA A 125 12.35 6.79 1.68
N TYR A 126 11.83 7.18 2.84
CA TYR A 126 10.39 7.18 3.12
C TYR A 126 9.63 8.23 2.32
N ALA A 127 10.22 9.40 2.09
CA ALA A 127 9.60 10.44 1.25
C ALA A 127 9.36 9.94 -0.18
N ILE A 128 10.31 9.24 -0.78
CA ILE A 128 10.15 8.60 -2.10
C ILE A 128 9.04 7.56 -2.07
N ALA A 129 8.99 6.74 -1.03
CA ALA A 129 7.91 5.76 -0.88
C ALA A 129 6.54 6.45 -0.80
N GLY A 130 6.43 7.54 -0.04
CA GLY A 130 5.22 8.36 0.05
C GLY A 130 4.82 8.97 -1.31
N GLN A 131 5.77 9.51 -2.07
CA GLN A 131 5.52 10.04 -3.42
C GLN A 131 4.94 8.96 -4.34
N ALA A 132 5.53 7.77 -4.35
CA ALA A 132 5.05 6.66 -5.17
C ALA A 132 3.63 6.21 -4.78
N LEU A 133 3.32 6.14 -3.48
CA LEU A 133 1.97 5.87 -2.98
C LEU A 133 0.98 6.96 -3.41
N GLY A 134 1.38 8.23 -3.37
CA GLY A 134 0.56 9.35 -3.82
C GLY A 134 0.21 9.29 -5.29
N LEU A 135 1.17 8.91 -6.16
CA LEU A 135 0.93 8.69 -7.59
C LEU A 135 -0.03 7.53 -7.85
N ALA A 136 0.15 6.42 -7.14
CA ALA A 136 -0.73 5.27 -7.27
C ALA A 136 -2.16 5.61 -6.83
N ALA A 137 -2.33 6.27 -5.68
CA ALA A 137 -3.62 6.71 -5.19
C ALA A 137 -4.29 7.72 -6.15
N ALA A 138 -3.55 8.68 -6.71
CA ALA A 138 -4.05 9.62 -7.70
C ALA A 138 -4.56 8.91 -8.97
N THR A 139 -3.80 7.91 -9.46
CA THR A 139 -4.20 7.10 -10.61
C THR A 139 -5.51 6.36 -10.35
N ILE A 140 -5.64 5.73 -9.18
CA ILE A 140 -6.86 5.01 -8.77
C ILE A 140 -8.04 5.97 -8.69
N THR A 141 -7.86 7.14 -8.06
CA THR A 141 -8.91 8.15 -7.96
C THR A 141 -9.43 8.56 -9.34
N GLN A 142 -8.53 8.84 -10.28
CA GLN A 142 -8.92 9.27 -11.63
C GLN A 142 -9.61 8.18 -12.45
N LEU A 143 -9.24 6.91 -12.25
CA LEU A 143 -9.82 5.78 -12.98
C LEU A 143 -11.12 5.27 -12.36
N MET A 144 -11.22 5.28 -11.02
CA MET A 144 -12.28 4.59 -10.30
C MET A 144 -13.16 5.51 -9.46
N ASN A 145 -12.81 6.80 -9.35
CA ASN A 145 -13.47 7.75 -8.47
C ASN A 145 -13.52 7.28 -6.99
N LEU A 146 -12.42 6.69 -6.53
CA LEU A 146 -12.22 6.26 -5.15
C LEU A 146 -11.29 7.25 -4.45
N THR A 147 -11.67 7.67 -3.25
CA THR A 147 -10.96 8.69 -2.47
C THR A 147 -10.65 8.25 -1.03
N ASP A 148 -11.04 7.04 -0.65
CA ASP A 148 -10.75 6.47 0.65
C ASP A 148 -9.69 5.37 0.52
N PHE A 149 -8.54 5.58 1.15
CA PHE A 149 -7.37 4.71 1.08
C PHE A 149 -6.94 4.29 2.47
N ILE A 150 -6.81 2.99 2.68
CA ILE A 150 -6.30 2.40 3.92
C ILE A 150 -4.92 1.81 3.62
N PHE A 151 -3.93 2.17 4.41
CA PHE A 151 -2.57 1.65 4.35
C PHE A 151 -2.32 0.81 5.61
N THR A 152 -2.01 -0.46 5.42
CA THR A 152 -1.78 -1.42 6.51
C THR A 152 -0.46 -2.15 6.33
N GLY A 153 0.00 -2.85 7.36
CA GLY A 153 1.25 -3.59 7.35
C GLY A 153 2.42 -2.83 8.00
N GLY A 154 3.56 -3.51 8.14
CA GLY A 154 4.69 -3.01 8.94
C GLY A 154 5.26 -1.68 8.46
N VAL A 155 5.25 -1.41 7.15
CA VAL A 155 5.73 -0.13 6.60
C VAL A 155 4.75 1.01 6.89
N ALA A 156 3.45 0.72 7.03
CA ALA A 156 2.44 1.72 7.35
C ALA A 156 2.69 2.40 8.71
N ALA A 157 3.37 1.72 9.64
CA ALA A 157 3.77 2.30 10.92
C ALA A 157 4.71 3.53 10.78
N ALA A 158 5.31 3.73 9.60
CA ALA A 158 6.14 4.89 9.29
C ALA A 158 5.34 6.07 8.71
N GLU A 159 4.05 6.15 8.98
CA GLU A 159 3.12 7.19 8.51
C GLU A 159 3.70 8.60 8.55
N THR A 160 4.36 8.96 9.64
CA THR A 160 4.96 10.29 9.86
C THR A 160 5.83 10.74 8.68
N TRP A 161 6.55 9.82 8.04
CA TRP A 161 7.45 10.13 6.92
C TRP A 161 6.84 9.83 5.55
N LEU A 162 5.82 8.96 5.50
CA LEU A 162 5.11 8.61 4.26
C LEU A 162 4.05 9.66 3.89
N ARG A 163 3.21 10.03 4.85
CA ARG A 163 2.01 10.86 4.65
C ARG A 163 2.30 12.22 4.00
N PRO A 164 3.29 13.03 4.42
CA PRO A 164 3.47 14.36 3.85
C PRO A 164 3.68 14.34 2.33
N GLU A 165 4.54 13.44 1.85
CA GLU A 165 4.83 13.32 0.44
C GLU A 165 3.72 12.61 -0.35
N LEU A 166 3.03 11.66 0.27
CA LEU A 166 1.85 11.02 -0.29
C LEU A 166 0.76 12.07 -0.58
N GLU A 167 0.38 12.85 0.40
CA GLU A 167 -0.68 13.85 0.25
C GLU A 167 -0.28 14.97 -0.72
N ARG A 168 0.96 15.44 -0.65
CA ARG A 168 1.49 16.45 -1.57
C ARG A 168 1.42 15.96 -3.01
N THR A 169 1.88 14.74 -3.25
CA THR A 169 1.93 14.14 -4.58
C THR A 169 0.54 13.83 -5.10
N TYR A 170 -0.34 13.28 -4.26
CA TYR A 170 -1.73 13.04 -4.61
C TYR A 170 -2.43 14.32 -5.08
N ARG A 171 -2.32 15.42 -4.31
CA ARG A 171 -2.94 16.70 -4.67
C ARG A 171 -2.36 17.31 -5.94
N ALA A 172 -1.07 17.13 -6.18
CA ALA A 172 -0.42 17.63 -7.39
C ALA A 172 -0.87 16.90 -8.66
N HIS A 173 -1.39 15.67 -8.53
CA HIS A 173 -1.76 14.80 -9.66
C HIS A 173 -3.26 14.48 -9.70
N THR A 174 -4.08 15.18 -8.93
CA THR A 174 -5.55 15.04 -8.97
C THR A 174 -6.23 16.40 -9.16
N PHE A 175 -7.48 16.39 -9.61
CA PHE A 175 -8.29 17.59 -9.63
C PHE A 175 -8.68 18.04 -8.22
N ALA A 176 -8.88 19.34 -8.02
CA ALA A 176 -9.25 19.91 -6.72
C ALA A 176 -10.49 19.25 -6.07
N LEU A 177 -11.39 18.72 -6.91
CA LEU A 177 -12.57 17.96 -6.47
C LEU A 177 -12.21 16.77 -5.56
N PHE A 178 -11.02 16.17 -5.77
CA PHE A 178 -10.57 14.98 -5.05
C PHE A 178 -9.64 15.30 -3.86
N HIS A 179 -9.38 16.58 -3.56
CA HIS A 179 -8.44 16.94 -2.48
C HIS A 179 -8.96 16.68 -1.07
N ASN A 180 -10.19 16.19 -0.92
CA ASN A 180 -10.77 15.69 0.32
C ASN A 180 -10.55 14.19 0.56
N ALA A 181 -9.71 13.54 -0.24
CA ALA A 181 -9.39 12.14 -0.09
C ALA A 181 -8.89 11.81 1.34
N GLN A 182 -9.27 10.65 1.84
CA GLN A 182 -8.89 10.15 3.15
C GLN A 182 -7.75 9.14 3.02
N PHE A 183 -6.69 9.35 3.80
CA PHE A 183 -5.55 8.45 3.90
C PHE A 183 -5.47 7.93 5.32
N ILE A 184 -5.89 6.70 5.54
CA ILE A 184 -5.98 6.06 6.85
C ILE A 184 -4.81 5.09 6.97
N PHE A 185 -3.97 5.27 7.97
CA PHE A 185 -2.89 4.34 8.27
C PHE A 185 -3.30 3.49 9.47
N THR A 186 -3.32 2.17 9.28
CA THR A 186 -3.61 1.22 10.34
C THR A 186 -2.33 0.50 10.73
N GLN A 187 -2.15 0.28 12.02
CA GLN A 187 -1.12 -0.63 12.48
C GLN A 187 -1.67 -2.04 12.30
N GLY A 188 -1.10 -2.80 11.37
CA GLY A 188 -1.42 -4.23 11.26
C GLY A 188 -1.06 -4.87 12.60
N ASP A 189 -2.06 -5.32 13.37
CA ASP A 189 -1.81 -6.15 14.53
C ASP A 189 -1.52 -7.59 14.09
N GLU A 190 -0.99 -8.42 14.99
CA GLU A 190 -0.64 -9.82 14.70
C GLU A 190 -1.84 -10.63 14.26
N ASP A 191 -3.05 -10.20 14.62
CA ASP A 191 -4.32 -10.88 14.31
C ASP A 191 -4.93 -10.44 12.98
N ALA A 192 -4.40 -9.41 12.30
CA ALA A 192 -4.97 -8.87 11.05
C ALA A 192 -5.10 -9.94 9.96
N GLY A 193 -4.11 -10.84 9.83
CA GLY A 193 -4.15 -11.96 8.91
C GLY A 193 -5.22 -12.99 9.26
N ILE A 194 -5.40 -13.28 10.55
CA ILE A 194 -6.41 -14.21 11.06
C ILE A 194 -7.80 -13.64 10.85
N LEU A 195 -8.00 -12.38 11.19
CA LEU A 195 -9.27 -11.66 10.97
C LEU A 195 -9.61 -11.58 9.48
N GLY A 196 -8.60 -11.32 8.63
CA GLY A 196 -8.76 -11.33 7.19
C GLY A 196 -9.21 -12.70 6.66
N ALA A 197 -8.60 -13.78 7.13
CA ALA A 197 -8.99 -15.13 6.77
C ALA A 197 -10.41 -15.47 7.25
N ALA A 198 -10.79 -15.05 8.47
CA ALA A 198 -12.15 -15.23 8.98
C ALA A 198 -13.18 -14.43 8.17
N ALA A 199 -12.81 -13.25 7.69
CA ALA A 199 -13.67 -12.39 6.89
C ALA A 199 -14.06 -13.02 5.53
N LEU A 200 -13.30 -13.98 5.00
CA LEU A 200 -13.65 -14.71 3.78
C LEU A 200 -14.98 -15.49 3.89
N PHE A 201 -15.43 -15.79 5.09
CA PHE A 201 -16.71 -16.45 5.33
C PHE A 201 -17.89 -15.48 5.51
N LEU A 202 -17.64 -14.17 5.47
CA LEU A 202 -18.66 -13.13 5.63
C LEU A 202 -19.09 -12.51 4.27
N GLU A 203 -18.43 -12.89 3.18
CA GLU A 203 -18.67 -12.40 1.82
C GLU A 203 -19.84 -13.06 1.08
#